data_51038aba8bc80cc9ab47985d57510727
#
_entry.id   51038aba8bc80cc9ab47985d57510727
#
_cell.length_a   1.000
_cell.length_b   1.000
_cell.length_c   1.000
_cell.angle_alpha   90.00
_cell.angle_beta   90.00
_cell.angle_gamma   90.00
#
_symmetry.space_group_name_H-M   'P 1'
#
loop_
_entity.id
_entity.type
_entity.pdbx_description
1 polymer ?
#
loop_
_entity_poly.entity_id
_entity_poly.type
_entity_poly.pdbx_seq_one_letter_code
_entity_poly.pdbx_strand_id
1 'polypeptide(L)'
;MADVWITDEVAAQVLAEATDALGRDVVAGCRDEAALATTEFAQPALLACDVAAFRTLVARGLSFGGGAGHSLGEFAALVAAGVLELGDAMRIVAVRGRAMQEAGEARPGTMTALLGVGVDDAAAICDEARGDDVLLVANENSPQQSVISGSVNAIELAESLAAERTIRAVRLNVAGAFHSPLMEPAVEPLSAAIDEAAFGTPAFPVASNVTGTLVTDPEELRELAKRHVVSPVRWASCAAALQTAGADTFVEAGPGDVLTKLAKRVVPGARAVAVGSPDAAATLAAEPR
;
A
#
# COMPACT_ATOMS: atom_id res chain seq x y z
N MET A 1 -14.86 6.15 5.10
CA MET A 1 -13.65 5.65 5.78
C MET A 1 -13.42 6.38 7.11
N ALA A 2 -13.22 7.70 7.09
CA ALA A 2 -12.86 8.47 8.28
C ALA A 2 -13.97 8.58 9.34
N ASP A 3 -15.25 8.47 8.98
CA ASP A 3 -16.38 8.70 9.88
C ASP A 3 -16.39 7.84 11.15
N VAL A 4 -15.88 6.62 11.07
CA VAL A 4 -15.82 5.73 12.23
C VAL A 4 -14.79 6.18 13.27
N TRP A 5 -13.82 7.00 12.87
CA TRP A 5 -12.70 7.45 13.69
C TRP A 5 -12.93 8.80 14.38
N ILE A 6 -13.91 9.61 13.93
CA ILE A 6 -14.13 10.97 14.46
C ILE A 6 -14.60 10.99 15.93
N THR A 7 -15.10 9.86 16.44
CA THR A 7 -15.54 9.72 17.85
C THR A 7 -14.42 9.33 18.81
N ASP A 8 -13.26 8.94 18.29
CA ASP A 8 -12.06 8.66 19.07
C ASP A 8 -11.17 9.90 19.09
N GLU A 9 -10.79 10.37 20.29
CA GLU A 9 -10.08 11.63 20.46
C GLU A 9 -8.71 11.61 19.74
N VAL A 10 -7.96 10.50 19.85
CA VAL A 10 -6.64 10.37 19.22
C VAL A 10 -6.78 10.34 17.70
N ALA A 11 -7.71 9.56 17.18
CA ALA A 11 -7.95 9.49 15.75
C ALA A 11 -8.47 10.82 15.17
N ALA A 12 -9.35 11.52 15.89
CA ALA A 12 -9.84 12.83 15.47
C ALA A 12 -8.71 13.87 15.37
N GLN A 13 -7.73 13.84 16.28
CA GLN A 13 -6.54 14.70 16.21
C GLN A 13 -5.69 14.37 14.98
N VAL A 14 -5.49 13.09 14.67
CA VAL A 14 -4.77 12.67 13.45
C VAL A 14 -5.47 13.14 12.18
N LEU A 15 -6.79 13.01 12.10
CA LEU A 15 -7.58 13.46 10.96
C LEU A 15 -7.55 14.99 10.80
N ALA A 16 -7.50 15.75 11.90
CA ALA A 16 -7.32 17.19 11.87
C ALA A 16 -5.91 17.57 11.38
N GLU A 17 -4.84 16.94 11.91
CA GLU A 17 -3.46 17.13 11.45
C GLU A 17 -3.32 16.83 9.95
N ALA A 18 -3.92 15.74 9.48
CA ALA A 18 -3.93 15.35 8.07
C ALA A 18 -4.68 16.36 7.19
N THR A 19 -5.82 16.91 7.68
CA THR A 19 -6.60 17.96 7.02
C THR A 19 -5.77 19.23 6.86
N ASP A 20 -5.10 19.66 7.93
CA ASP A 20 -4.25 20.87 7.91
C ASP A 20 -3.07 20.70 6.95
N ALA A 21 -2.40 19.53 6.98
CA ALA A 21 -1.27 19.25 6.09
C ALA A 21 -1.67 19.18 4.60
N LEU A 22 -2.85 18.62 4.32
CA LEU A 22 -3.38 18.49 2.95
C LEU A 22 -4.01 19.81 2.43
N GLY A 23 -4.40 20.70 3.33
CA GLY A 23 -5.19 21.90 2.99
C GLY A 23 -6.60 21.56 2.46
N ARG A 24 -7.10 20.37 2.73
CA ARG A 24 -8.41 19.86 2.29
C ARG A 24 -8.99 18.98 3.39
N ASP A 25 -10.27 19.17 3.71
CA ASP A 25 -10.97 18.39 4.72
C ASP A 25 -11.02 16.90 4.32
N VAL A 26 -10.22 16.09 5.05
CA VAL A 26 -10.12 14.64 4.82
C VAL A 26 -11.42 13.93 5.15
N VAL A 27 -12.11 14.33 6.23
CA VAL A 27 -13.36 13.68 6.67
C VAL A 27 -14.47 13.95 5.68
N ALA A 28 -14.65 15.21 5.26
CA ALA A 28 -15.63 15.57 4.25
C ALA A 28 -15.35 14.88 2.90
N GLY A 29 -14.09 14.85 2.47
CA GLY A 29 -13.69 14.19 1.24
C GLY A 29 -13.90 12.66 1.28
N CYS A 30 -13.77 12.02 2.45
CA CYS A 30 -14.09 10.60 2.61
C CYS A 30 -15.59 10.25 2.46
N ARG A 31 -16.47 11.23 2.45
CA ARG A 31 -17.90 11.08 2.16
C ARG A 31 -18.27 11.34 0.70
N ASP A 32 -17.33 11.88 -0.07
CA ASP A 32 -17.47 12.17 -1.49
C ASP A 32 -16.96 11.00 -2.33
N GLU A 33 -17.88 10.23 -2.92
CA GLU A 33 -17.52 9.06 -3.75
C GLU A 33 -16.72 9.47 -4.98
N ALA A 34 -16.98 10.66 -5.56
CA ALA A 34 -16.23 11.16 -6.72
C ALA A 34 -14.78 11.50 -6.33
N ALA A 35 -14.56 12.11 -5.15
CA ALA A 35 -13.23 12.35 -4.63
C ALA A 35 -12.46 11.03 -4.38
N LEU A 36 -13.10 10.06 -3.73
CA LEU A 36 -12.50 8.75 -3.45
C LEU A 36 -12.22 7.91 -4.69
N ALA A 37 -12.89 8.18 -5.80
CA ALA A 37 -12.62 7.53 -7.09
C ALA A 37 -11.33 8.04 -7.75
N THR A 38 -10.77 9.16 -7.29
CA THR A 38 -9.49 9.70 -7.79
C THR A 38 -8.31 9.17 -6.97
N THR A 39 -7.23 8.77 -7.65
CA THR A 39 -5.99 8.36 -7.01
C THR A 39 -5.39 9.51 -6.17
N GLU A 40 -5.54 10.74 -6.62
CA GLU A 40 -5.07 11.96 -5.96
C GLU A 40 -5.62 12.12 -4.54
N PHE A 41 -6.92 11.83 -4.32
CA PHE A 41 -7.53 11.97 -2.99
C PHE A 41 -7.57 10.67 -2.21
N ALA A 42 -7.78 9.53 -2.87
CA ALA A 42 -7.89 8.24 -2.18
C ALA A 42 -6.63 7.90 -1.38
N GLN A 43 -5.43 8.23 -1.91
CA GLN A 43 -4.17 7.94 -1.22
C GLN A 43 -4.01 8.73 0.08
N PRO A 44 -4.13 10.07 0.11
CA PRO A 44 -4.11 10.83 1.37
C PRO A 44 -5.19 10.39 2.37
N ALA A 45 -6.40 10.09 1.88
CA ALA A 45 -7.51 9.65 2.73
C ALA A 45 -7.23 8.31 3.42
N LEU A 46 -6.64 7.35 2.69
CA LEU A 46 -6.21 6.06 3.25
C LEU A 46 -5.09 6.26 4.27
N LEU A 47 -4.02 7.00 3.92
CA LEU A 47 -2.93 7.29 4.85
C LEU A 47 -3.43 7.88 6.18
N ALA A 48 -4.33 8.88 6.12
CA ALA A 48 -4.87 9.50 7.31
C ALA A 48 -5.65 8.51 8.19
N CYS A 49 -6.45 7.63 7.58
CA CYS A 49 -7.21 6.60 8.30
C CYS A 49 -6.29 5.51 8.89
N ASP A 50 -5.25 5.09 8.16
CA ASP A 50 -4.30 4.07 8.61
C ASP A 50 -3.50 4.59 9.82
N VAL A 51 -3.01 5.83 9.76
CA VAL A 51 -2.29 6.46 10.88
C VAL A 51 -3.22 6.73 12.05
N ALA A 52 -4.49 7.12 11.82
CA ALA A 52 -5.48 7.28 12.88
C ALA A 52 -5.71 5.96 13.62
N ALA A 53 -5.88 4.86 12.88
CA ALA A 53 -6.01 3.52 13.46
C ALA A 53 -4.77 3.13 14.27
N PHE A 54 -3.57 3.31 13.69
CA PHE A 54 -2.31 2.99 14.35
C PHE A 54 -2.10 3.79 15.65
N ARG A 55 -2.23 5.13 15.62
CA ARG A 55 -2.05 5.96 16.82
C ARG A 55 -3.09 5.62 17.90
N THR A 56 -4.31 5.26 17.51
CA THR A 56 -5.35 4.78 18.43
C THR A 56 -4.94 3.46 19.11
N LEU A 57 -4.36 2.51 18.37
CA LEU A 57 -3.85 1.25 18.94
C LEU A 57 -2.72 1.50 19.92
N VAL A 58 -1.77 2.37 19.59
CA VAL A 58 -0.66 2.75 20.49
C VAL A 58 -1.19 3.44 21.76
N ALA A 59 -2.14 4.36 21.64
CA ALA A 59 -2.76 5.02 22.77
C ALA A 59 -3.49 4.05 23.72
N ARG A 60 -3.94 2.91 23.21
CA ARG A 60 -4.51 1.81 24.00
C ARG A 60 -3.47 0.84 24.54
N GLY A 61 -2.18 1.17 24.42
CA GLY A 61 -1.07 0.42 25.01
C GLY A 61 -0.55 -0.75 24.18
N LEU A 62 -0.92 -0.86 22.90
CA LEU A 62 -0.27 -1.84 22.02
C LEU A 62 1.10 -1.32 21.58
N SER A 63 2.04 -2.26 21.39
CA SER A 63 3.38 -2.00 20.86
C SER A 63 3.64 -2.92 19.67
N PHE A 64 4.45 -2.44 18.73
CA PHE A 64 4.71 -3.13 17.48
C PHE A 64 6.22 -3.30 17.30
N GLY A 65 6.65 -4.46 16.79
CA GLY A 65 8.06 -4.78 16.55
C GLY A 65 8.48 -4.67 15.09
N GLY A 66 7.58 -4.33 14.20
CA GLY A 66 7.86 -4.15 12.76
C GLY A 66 6.66 -3.58 12.03
N GLY A 67 6.90 -3.03 10.84
CA GLY A 67 5.87 -2.45 10.00
C GLY A 67 6.00 -2.88 8.54
N ALA A 68 4.87 -2.99 7.86
CA ALA A 68 4.77 -3.13 6.41
C ALA A 68 3.48 -2.48 5.93
N GLY A 69 3.46 -2.09 4.68
CA GLY A 69 2.24 -1.61 4.03
C GLY A 69 2.24 -1.99 2.56
N HIS A 70 1.07 -2.14 1.96
CA HIS A 70 0.94 -2.48 0.54
C HIS A 70 0.84 -1.20 -0.27
N SER A 71 1.78 -0.97 -1.17
CA SER A 71 1.83 0.23 -2.01
C SER A 71 1.75 1.51 -1.15
N LEU A 72 0.68 2.28 -1.21
CA LEU A 72 0.47 3.45 -0.37
C LEU A 72 0.72 3.17 1.13
N GLY A 73 0.30 2.01 1.62
CA GLY A 73 0.43 1.62 3.01
C GLY A 73 1.87 1.60 3.54
N GLU A 74 2.88 1.51 2.67
CA GLU A 74 4.28 1.64 3.10
C GLU A 74 4.55 3.02 3.70
N PHE A 75 3.93 4.10 3.19
CA PHE A 75 4.04 5.44 3.79
C PHE A 75 3.37 5.50 5.18
N ALA A 76 2.27 4.78 5.38
CA ALA A 76 1.68 4.64 6.72
C ALA A 76 2.62 3.88 7.67
N ALA A 77 3.31 2.84 7.20
CA ALA A 77 4.32 2.12 7.99
C ALA A 77 5.54 3.00 8.31
N LEU A 78 5.97 3.88 7.40
CA LEU A 78 7.04 4.86 7.64
C LEU A 78 6.64 5.87 8.72
N VAL A 79 5.39 6.36 8.72
CA VAL A 79 4.87 7.23 9.79
C VAL A 79 4.76 6.45 11.11
N ALA A 80 4.26 5.23 11.08
CA ALA A 80 4.14 4.39 12.26
C ALA A 80 5.50 4.09 12.93
N ALA A 81 6.54 3.91 12.12
CA ALA A 81 7.91 3.69 12.58
C ALA A 81 8.63 4.99 13.01
N GLY A 82 8.01 6.17 12.83
CA GLY A 82 8.62 7.47 13.14
C GLY A 82 9.69 7.91 12.12
N VAL A 83 9.71 7.32 10.94
CA VAL A 83 10.60 7.71 9.84
C VAL A 83 10.14 9.01 9.21
N LEU A 84 8.83 9.16 9.03
CA LEU A 84 8.19 10.38 8.51
C LEU A 84 7.22 10.96 9.53
N GLU A 85 7.20 12.28 9.64
CA GLU A 85 6.08 12.98 10.27
C GLU A 85 4.82 12.89 9.41
N LEU A 86 3.64 12.86 10.05
CA LEU A 86 2.38 12.72 9.31
C LEU A 86 2.20 13.84 8.27
N GLY A 87 2.53 15.08 8.63
CA GLY A 87 2.41 16.21 7.72
C GLY A 87 3.26 16.07 6.45
N ASP A 88 4.50 15.57 6.57
CA ASP A 88 5.36 15.29 5.42
C ASP A 88 4.80 14.13 4.57
N ALA A 89 4.41 13.04 5.23
CA ALA A 89 3.80 11.90 4.53
C ALA A 89 2.53 12.29 3.77
N MET A 90 1.66 13.13 4.34
CA MET A 90 0.46 13.65 3.68
C MET A 90 0.81 14.45 2.40
N ARG A 91 1.83 15.33 2.46
CA ARG A 91 2.30 16.09 1.29
C ARG A 91 2.87 15.16 0.21
N ILE A 92 3.73 14.22 0.61
CA ILE A 92 4.33 13.22 -0.31
C ILE A 92 3.24 12.42 -1.02
N VAL A 93 2.26 11.86 -0.27
CA VAL A 93 1.25 10.99 -0.90
C VAL A 93 0.23 11.77 -1.73
N ALA A 94 -0.01 13.05 -1.44
CA ALA A 94 -0.81 13.92 -2.30
C ALA A 94 -0.11 14.15 -3.65
N VAL A 95 1.19 14.43 -3.65
CA VAL A 95 2.00 14.51 -4.88
C VAL A 95 2.02 13.16 -5.60
N ARG A 96 2.25 12.06 -4.87
CA ARG A 96 2.25 10.70 -5.41
C ARG A 96 0.92 10.37 -6.12
N GLY A 97 -0.19 10.61 -5.45
CA GLY A 97 -1.53 10.31 -6.00
C GLY A 97 -1.82 11.06 -7.28
N ARG A 98 -1.53 12.37 -7.30
CA ARG A 98 -1.68 13.23 -8.48
C ARG A 98 -0.74 12.81 -9.62
N ALA A 99 0.54 12.64 -9.35
CA ALA A 99 1.52 12.27 -10.36
C ALA A 99 1.24 10.87 -10.98
N MET A 100 0.77 9.91 -10.18
CA MET A 100 0.36 8.61 -10.69
C MET A 100 -0.91 8.68 -11.54
N GLN A 101 -1.85 9.57 -11.21
CA GLN A 101 -3.04 9.80 -12.03
C GLN A 101 -2.67 10.43 -13.37
N GLU A 102 -1.87 11.51 -13.35
CA GLU A 102 -1.36 12.18 -14.56
C GLU A 102 -0.55 11.23 -15.45
N ALA A 103 0.29 10.38 -14.86
CA ALA A 103 1.04 9.37 -15.60
C ALA A 103 0.12 8.34 -16.26
N GLY A 104 -0.95 7.89 -15.59
CA GLY A 104 -1.94 6.98 -16.13
C GLY A 104 -2.75 7.58 -17.29
N GLU A 105 -3.07 8.88 -17.20
CA GLU A 105 -3.74 9.61 -18.28
C GLU A 105 -2.82 9.81 -19.49
N ALA A 106 -1.55 10.12 -19.26
CA ALA A 106 -0.55 10.32 -20.32
C ALA A 106 -0.11 9.03 -21.01
N ARG A 107 -0.06 7.93 -20.25
CA ARG A 107 0.36 6.59 -20.71
C ARG A 107 -0.69 5.55 -20.32
N PRO A 108 -1.77 5.40 -21.09
CA PRO A 108 -2.87 4.50 -20.76
C PRO A 108 -2.41 3.05 -20.55
N GLY A 109 -2.84 2.49 -19.42
CA GLY A 109 -2.57 1.13 -19.04
C GLY A 109 -3.54 0.68 -17.96
N THR A 110 -3.43 -0.57 -17.54
CA THR A 110 -4.32 -1.16 -16.54
C THR A 110 -3.65 -2.30 -15.80
N MET A 111 -4.37 -2.90 -14.87
CA MET A 111 -3.89 -4.01 -14.04
C MET A 111 -4.92 -5.13 -13.99
N THR A 112 -4.43 -6.37 -13.87
CA THR A 112 -5.27 -7.56 -13.72
C THR A 112 -4.72 -8.48 -12.64
N ALA A 113 -5.58 -8.91 -11.72
CA ALA A 113 -5.25 -9.92 -10.74
C ALA A 113 -5.39 -11.31 -11.34
N LEU A 114 -4.32 -12.11 -11.26
CA LEU A 114 -4.29 -13.53 -11.62
C LEU A 114 -4.45 -14.34 -10.32
N LEU A 115 -5.49 -15.15 -10.25
CA LEU A 115 -5.86 -15.93 -9.06
C LEU A 115 -5.52 -17.40 -9.25
N GLY A 116 -4.97 -18.02 -8.21
CA GLY A 116 -4.54 -19.40 -8.21
C GLY A 116 -3.09 -19.60 -8.66
N VAL A 117 -2.36 -18.53 -8.99
CA VAL A 117 -0.98 -18.59 -9.48
C VAL A 117 -0.04 -17.64 -8.68
N GLY A 118 1.19 -18.08 -8.53
CA GLY A 118 2.27 -17.31 -7.92
C GLY A 118 2.99 -16.40 -8.92
N VAL A 119 4.08 -15.80 -8.43
CA VAL A 119 4.86 -14.82 -9.21
C VAL A 119 5.49 -15.42 -10.47
N ASP A 120 6.01 -16.65 -10.40
CA ASP A 120 6.73 -17.27 -11.52
C ASP A 120 5.77 -17.58 -12.69
N ASP A 121 4.59 -18.14 -12.40
CA ASP A 121 3.58 -18.41 -13.42
C ASP A 121 3.03 -17.11 -14.03
N ALA A 122 2.81 -16.08 -13.20
CA ALA A 122 2.38 -14.78 -13.66
C ALA A 122 3.45 -14.10 -14.53
N ALA A 123 4.74 -14.21 -14.17
CA ALA A 123 5.85 -13.71 -14.97
C ALA A 123 5.93 -14.42 -16.32
N ALA A 124 5.76 -15.74 -16.37
CA ALA A 124 5.73 -16.50 -17.63
C ALA A 124 4.60 -16.04 -18.56
N ILE A 125 3.41 -15.73 -18.00
CA ILE A 125 2.29 -15.15 -18.79
C ILE A 125 2.68 -13.75 -19.32
N CYS A 126 3.32 -12.92 -18.48
CA CYS A 126 3.77 -11.60 -18.90
C CYS A 126 4.80 -11.68 -20.03
N ASP A 127 5.78 -12.58 -19.92
CA ASP A 127 6.84 -12.73 -20.92
C ASP A 127 6.29 -13.19 -22.29
N GLU A 128 5.27 -14.06 -22.29
CA GLU A 128 4.63 -14.53 -23.50
C GLU A 128 3.70 -13.48 -24.14
N ALA A 129 2.96 -12.72 -23.31
CA ALA A 129 1.96 -11.75 -23.78
C ALA A 129 2.54 -10.38 -24.11
N ARG A 130 3.71 -10.02 -23.55
CA ARG A 130 4.26 -8.67 -23.60
C ARG A 130 4.55 -8.19 -25.03
N GLY A 131 5.19 -9.03 -25.87
CA GLY A 131 5.72 -8.58 -27.16
C GLY A 131 6.68 -7.40 -26.98
N ASP A 132 6.44 -6.32 -27.73
CA ASP A 132 7.19 -5.05 -27.63
C ASP A 132 6.56 -4.06 -26.62
N ASP A 133 5.47 -4.43 -25.97
CA ASP A 133 4.73 -3.60 -25.02
C ASP A 133 5.26 -3.72 -23.58
N VAL A 134 4.70 -2.90 -22.68
CA VAL A 134 4.96 -2.99 -21.24
C VAL A 134 3.99 -3.94 -20.59
N LEU A 135 4.51 -5.00 -19.97
CA LEU A 135 3.74 -5.92 -19.13
C LEU A 135 4.66 -6.61 -18.13
N LEU A 136 4.29 -6.62 -16.86
CA LEU A 136 5.08 -7.23 -15.81
C LEU A 136 4.22 -7.60 -14.59
N VAL A 137 4.80 -8.38 -13.66
CA VAL A 137 4.18 -8.61 -12.35
C VAL A 137 4.41 -7.37 -11.49
N ALA A 138 3.32 -6.69 -11.16
CA ALA A 138 3.34 -5.48 -10.34
C ALA A 138 3.16 -5.77 -8.85
N ASN A 139 2.39 -6.80 -8.46
CA ASN A 139 2.21 -7.16 -7.06
C ASN A 139 2.36 -8.66 -6.85
N GLU A 140 3.24 -9.04 -5.95
CA GLU A 140 3.44 -10.39 -5.42
C GLU A 140 2.62 -10.51 -4.12
N ASN A 141 1.31 -10.76 -4.23
CA ASN A 141 0.39 -10.67 -3.10
C ASN A 141 0.40 -11.92 -2.19
N SER A 142 0.50 -13.09 -2.82
CA SER A 142 0.58 -14.37 -2.10
C SER A 142 1.05 -15.49 -3.06
N PRO A 143 1.38 -16.69 -2.57
CA PRO A 143 1.70 -17.82 -3.45
C PRO A 143 0.61 -18.18 -4.46
N GLN A 144 -0.61 -17.67 -4.29
CA GLN A 144 -1.77 -17.96 -5.12
C GLN A 144 -2.44 -16.68 -5.67
N GLN A 145 -1.75 -15.55 -5.64
CA GLN A 145 -2.27 -14.30 -6.18
C GLN A 145 -1.15 -13.36 -6.57
N SER A 146 -1.08 -13.05 -7.85
CA SER A 146 -0.23 -12.01 -8.41
C SER A 146 -1.07 -10.99 -9.17
N VAL A 147 -0.59 -9.75 -9.27
CA VAL A 147 -1.22 -8.72 -10.10
C VAL A 147 -0.24 -8.33 -11.19
N ILE A 148 -0.70 -8.36 -12.43
CA ILE A 148 0.05 -7.91 -13.60
C ILE A 148 -0.36 -6.49 -13.98
N SER A 149 0.57 -5.71 -14.50
CA SER A 149 0.40 -4.31 -14.86
C SER A 149 1.09 -4.02 -16.18
N GLY A 150 0.42 -3.27 -17.07
CA GLY A 150 0.99 -2.94 -18.37
C GLY A 150 0.05 -2.18 -19.28
N SER A 151 0.42 -2.09 -20.57
CA SER A 151 -0.43 -1.51 -21.61
C SER A 151 -1.74 -2.29 -21.74
N VAL A 152 -2.80 -1.61 -22.17
CA VAL A 152 -4.13 -2.24 -22.30
C VAL A 152 -4.06 -3.47 -23.18
N ASN A 153 -3.39 -3.37 -24.34
CA ASN A 153 -3.29 -4.47 -25.30
C ASN A 153 -2.54 -5.69 -24.73
N ALA A 154 -1.41 -5.45 -24.04
CA ALA A 154 -0.63 -6.54 -23.44
C ALA A 154 -1.39 -7.22 -22.28
N ILE A 155 -2.16 -6.46 -21.52
CA ILE A 155 -3.04 -7.02 -20.47
C ILE A 155 -4.16 -7.88 -21.11
N GLU A 156 -4.77 -7.45 -22.21
CA GLU A 156 -5.81 -8.23 -22.91
C GLU A 156 -5.26 -9.55 -23.45
N LEU A 157 -4.04 -9.54 -24.00
CA LEU A 157 -3.36 -10.77 -24.42
C LEU A 157 -3.07 -11.68 -23.22
N ALA A 158 -2.58 -11.13 -22.10
CA ALA A 158 -2.32 -11.90 -20.89
C ALA A 158 -3.59 -12.52 -20.30
N GLU A 159 -4.71 -11.80 -20.32
CA GLU A 159 -6.01 -12.33 -19.90
C GLU A 159 -6.49 -13.48 -20.79
N SER A 160 -6.26 -13.38 -22.09
CA SER A 160 -6.58 -14.45 -23.05
C SER A 160 -5.74 -15.70 -22.78
N LEU A 161 -4.42 -15.55 -22.60
CA LEU A 161 -3.52 -16.66 -22.24
C LEU A 161 -3.88 -17.27 -20.88
N ALA A 162 -4.25 -16.45 -19.90
CA ALA A 162 -4.71 -16.93 -18.59
C ALA A 162 -5.98 -17.80 -18.75
N ALA A 163 -6.93 -17.38 -19.59
CA ALA A 163 -8.15 -18.13 -19.85
C ALA A 163 -7.85 -19.48 -20.52
N GLU A 164 -6.95 -19.54 -21.50
CA GLU A 164 -6.49 -20.78 -22.15
C GLU A 164 -5.87 -21.76 -21.13
N ARG A 165 -5.20 -21.22 -20.11
CA ARG A 165 -4.59 -22.00 -19.01
C ARG A 165 -5.53 -22.26 -17.83
N THR A 166 -6.81 -21.91 -17.95
CA THR A 166 -7.82 -22.05 -16.88
C THR A 166 -7.45 -21.24 -15.63
N ILE A 167 -6.70 -20.16 -15.77
CA ILE A 167 -6.33 -19.23 -14.69
C ILE A 167 -7.39 -18.12 -14.66
N ARG A 168 -7.93 -17.85 -13.47
CA ARG A 168 -8.91 -16.78 -13.29
C ARG A 168 -8.22 -15.43 -13.28
N ALA A 169 -8.50 -14.60 -14.28
CA ALA A 169 -8.09 -13.21 -14.39
C ALA A 169 -9.24 -12.28 -13.96
N VAL A 170 -8.92 -11.24 -13.17
CA VAL A 170 -9.88 -10.22 -12.73
C VAL A 170 -9.28 -8.85 -12.98
N ARG A 171 -9.83 -8.13 -13.98
CA ARG A 171 -9.44 -6.75 -14.30
C ARG A 171 -9.72 -5.85 -13.11
N LEU A 172 -8.73 -5.04 -12.71
CA LEU A 172 -8.87 -4.09 -11.61
C LEU A 172 -9.42 -2.75 -12.13
N ASN A 173 -10.26 -2.11 -11.33
CA ASN A 173 -10.75 -0.77 -11.62
C ASN A 173 -9.74 0.26 -11.09
N VAL A 174 -8.68 0.53 -11.87
CA VAL A 174 -7.59 1.45 -11.51
C VAL A 174 -7.33 2.44 -12.65
N ALA A 175 -6.79 3.62 -12.31
CA ALA A 175 -6.56 4.71 -13.25
C ALA A 175 -5.32 4.53 -14.14
N GLY A 176 -4.54 3.43 -13.98
CA GLY A 176 -3.32 3.25 -14.77
C GLY A 176 -2.59 1.95 -14.44
N ALA A 177 -1.48 1.72 -15.15
CA ALA A 177 -0.59 0.59 -14.95
C ALA A 177 0.40 0.87 -13.81
N PHE A 178 -0.09 0.88 -12.58
CA PHE A 178 0.73 1.18 -11.40
C PHE A 178 1.85 0.14 -11.23
N HIS A 179 2.94 0.56 -10.60
CA HIS A 179 4.13 -0.27 -10.35
C HIS A 179 4.77 -0.84 -11.62
N SER A 180 4.70 -0.10 -12.72
CA SER A 180 5.28 -0.44 -14.01
C SER A 180 6.09 0.74 -14.59
N PRO A 181 6.90 0.54 -15.64
CA PRO A 181 7.60 1.63 -16.34
C PRO A 181 6.66 2.70 -16.94
N LEU A 182 5.36 2.44 -17.05
CA LEU A 182 4.39 3.45 -17.48
C LEU A 182 4.21 4.56 -16.44
N MET A 183 4.58 4.32 -15.17
CA MET A 183 4.57 5.30 -14.08
C MET A 183 5.84 6.15 -13.99
N GLU A 184 6.81 6.01 -14.91
CA GLU A 184 8.05 6.78 -14.91
C GLU A 184 7.84 8.30 -14.78
N PRO A 185 6.81 8.92 -15.42
CA PRO A 185 6.56 10.35 -15.23
C PRO A 185 6.26 10.78 -13.80
N ALA A 186 5.85 9.85 -12.93
CA ALA A 186 5.57 10.13 -11.53
C ALA A 186 6.82 10.11 -10.63
N VAL A 187 7.96 9.60 -11.13
CA VAL A 187 9.18 9.43 -10.31
C VAL A 187 9.78 10.77 -9.91
N GLU A 188 9.93 11.71 -10.85
CA GLU A 188 10.56 13.01 -10.58
C GLU A 188 9.74 13.85 -9.57
N PRO A 189 8.42 14.07 -9.75
CA PRO A 189 7.63 14.82 -8.77
C PRO A 189 7.62 14.17 -7.38
N LEU A 190 7.52 12.84 -7.33
CA LEU A 190 7.56 12.09 -6.08
C LEU A 190 8.92 12.22 -5.39
N SER A 191 10.02 12.07 -6.13
CA SER A 191 11.38 12.19 -5.61
C SER A 191 11.63 13.58 -5.03
N ALA A 192 11.21 14.63 -5.72
CA ALA A 192 11.31 16.00 -5.23
C ALA A 192 10.56 16.20 -3.91
N ALA A 193 9.32 15.69 -3.79
CA ALA A 193 8.56 15.76 -2.56
C ALA A 193 9.19 14.97 -1.40
N ILE A 194 9.81 13.82 -1.70
CA ILE A 194 10.54 13.00 -0.71
C ILE A 194 11.81 13.71 -0.26
N ASP A 195 12.52 14.39 -1.15
CA ASP A 195 13.77 15.10 -0.81
C ASP A 195 13.53 16.33 0.09
N GLU A 196 12.34 16.91 0.06
CA GLU A 196 11.93 18.00 0.97
C GLU A 196 11.61 17.53 2.39
N ALA A 197 11.38 16.22 2.60
CA ALA A 197 11.01 15.66 3.90
C ALA A 197 12.24 15.16 4.68
N ALA A 198 12.14 15.27 6.00
CA ALA A 198 13.12 14.64 6.88
C ALA A 198 12.77 13.15 7.11
N PHE A 199 13.76 12.27 6.92
CA PHE A 199 13.65 10.85 7.24
C PHE A 199 14.41 10.57 8.54
N GLY A 200 13.69 10.16 9.59
CA GLY A 200 14.24 9.81 10.89
C GLY A 200 14.60 8.33 10.99
N THR A 201 15.36 7.98 12.03
CA THR A 201 15.67 6.58 12.33
C THR A 201 14.39 5.85 12.77
N PRO A 202 14.04 4.71 12.15
CA PRO A 202 12.83 3.97 12.49
C PRO A 202 12.90 3.38 13.91
N ALA A 203 11.80 3.47 14.66
CA ALA A 203 11.65 2.84 15.98
C ALA A 203 11.58 1.30 15.89
N PHE A 204 11.20 0.76 14.74
CA PHE A 204 11.19 -0.65 14.40
C PHE A 204 11.42 -0.82 12.89
N PRO A 205 11.90 -2.01 12.41
CA PRO A 205 12.15 -2.23 11.00
C PRO A 205 10.89 -2.08 10.13
N VAL A 206 11.04 -1.49 8.95
CA VAL A 206 9.99 -1.41 7.93
C VAL A 206 10.34 -2.35 6.78
N ALA A 207 9.39 -3.20 6.38
CA ALA A 207 9.55 -4.05 5.22
C ALA A 207 9.25 -3.25 3.94
N SER A 208 10.26 -3.06 3.09
CA SER A 208 10.09 -2.32 1.85
C SER A 208 9.46 -3.17 0.75
N ASN A 209 8.46 -2.65 0.08
CA ASN A 209 7.82 -3.29 -1.07
C ASN A 209 8.81 -3.54 -2.22
N VAL A 210 9.77 -2.66 -2.40
CA VAL A 210 10.75 -2.72 -3.52
C VAL A 210 11.69 -3.91 -3.36
N THR A 211 12.16 -4.19 -2.14
CA THR A 211 13.12 -5.27 -1.87
C THR A 211 12.46 -6.52 -1.28
N GLY A 212 11.32 -6.39 -0.61
CA GLY A 212 10.70 -7.45 0.17
C GLY A 212 11.45 -7.76 1.48
N THR A 213 12.37 -6.91 1.91
CA THR A 213 13.23 -7.10 3.09
C THR A 213 13.00 -6.04 4.15
N LEU A 214 13.40 -6.32 5.39
CA LEU A 214 13.37 -5.37 6.49
C LEU A 214 14.51 -4.35 6.36
N VAL A 215 14.18 -3.07 6.49
CA VAL A 215 15.09 -1.94 6.41
C VAL A 215 15.01 -1.11 7.68
N THR A 216 16.16 -0.67 8.19
CA THR A 216 16.30 0.19 9.38
C THR A 216 17.12 1.44 9.11
N ASP A 217 17.73 1.55 7.93
CA ASP A 217 18.48 2.73 7.51
C ASP A 217 17.52 3.77 6.90
N PRO A 218 17.46 5.00 7.43
CA PRO A 218 16.54 6.01 6.93
C PRO A 218 16.87 6.48 5.50
N GLU A 219 18.14 6.52 5.10
CA GLU A 219 18.51 6.92 3.74
C GLU A 219 18.18 5.81 2.73
N GLU A 220 18.34 4.54 3.11
CA GLU A 220 17.88 3.42 2.29
C GLU A 220 16.35 3.46 2.11
N LEU A 221 15.58 3.72 3.19
CA LEU A 221 14.13 3.88 3.12
C LEU A 221 13.72 5.03 2.21
N ARG A 222 14.45 6.16 2.25
CA ARG A 222 14.23 7.31 1.37
C ARG A 222 14.41 6.93 -0.11
N GLU A 223 15.54 6.30 -0.45
CA GLU A 223 15.84 5.92 -1.83
C GLU A 223 14.90 4.83 -2.37
N LEU A 224 14.44 3.92 -1.51
CA LEU A 224 13.44 2.93 -1.88
C LEU A 224 12.06 3.57 -2.13
N ALA A 225 11.66 4.54 -1.31
CA ALA A 225 10.41 5.28 -1.48
C ALA A 225 10.35 6.05 -2.82
N LYS A 226 11.47 6.61 -3.30
CA LYS A 226 11.55 7.30 -4.61
C LYS A 226 11.29 6.36 -5.78
N ARG A 227 11.75 5.11 -5.72
CA ARG A 227 11.58 4.11 -6.78
C ARG A 227 10.29 3.32 -6.70
N HIS A 228 9.53 3.54 -5.65
CA HIS A 228 8.38 2.71 -5.28
C HIS A 228 7.31 2.63 -6.40
N VAL A 229 7.01 3.76 -7.09
CA VAL A 229 5.93 3.83 -8.10
C VAL A 229 6.21 3.06 -9.38
N VAL A 230 7.49 2.76 -9.67
CA VAL A 230 7.93 1.99 -10.85
C VAL A 230 8.44 0.59 -10.49
N SER A 231 8.38 0.22 -9.21
CA SER A 231 8.87 -1.08 -8.70
C SER A 231 7.71 -1.97 -8.28
N PRO A 232 7.85 -3.31 -8.40
CA PRO A 232 6.86 -4.25 -7.90
C PRO A 232 6.64 -4.13 -6.38
N VAL A 233 5.42 -4.40 -5.96
CA VAL A 233 5.06 -4.56 -4.54
C VAL A 233 5.25 -6.02 -4.14
N ARG A 234 6.32 -6.32 -3.40
CA ARG A 234 6.67 -7.66 -2.91
C ARG A 234 6.03 -7.94 -1.56
N TRP A 235 4.69 -7.86 -1.52
CA TRP A 235 3.94 -8.00 -0.28
C TRP A 235 4.16 -9.33 0.42
N ALA A 236 4.16 -10.44 -0.34
CA ALA A 236 4.40 -11.75 0.24
C ALA A 236 5.78 -11.84 0.93
N SER A 237 6.81 -11.29 0.29
CA SER A 237 8.16 -11.23 0.85
C SER A 237 8.21 -10.34 2.10
N CYS A 238 7.53 -9.19 2.10
CA CYS A 238 7.44 -8.30 3.27
C CYS A 238 6.83 -9.01 4.49
N ALA A 239 5.70 -9.67 4.30
CA ALA A 239 5.03 -10.41 5.38
C ALA A 239 5.89 -11.59 5.88
N ALA A 240 6.53 -12.33 4.97
CA ALA A 240 7.42 -13.43 5.33
C ALA A 240 8.68 -12.94 6.08
N ALA A 241 9.25 -11.79 5.71
CA ALA A 241 10.38 -11.18 6.39
C ALA A 241 10.04 -10.80 7.83
N LEU A 242 8.86 -10.20 8.06
CA LEU A 242 8.36 -9.90 9.41
C LEU A 242 8.15 -11.17 10.23
N GLN A 243 7.55 -12.23 9.67
CA GLN A 243 7.39 -13.51 10.36
C GLN A 243 8.75 -14.13 10.73
N THR A 244 9.71 -14.08 9.82
CA THR A 244 11.08 -14.57 10.06
C THR A 244 11.78 -13.78 11.17
N ALA A 245 11.46 -12.50 11.32
CA ALA A 245 11.94 -11.67 12.42
C ALA A 245 11.20 -11.88 13.74
N GLY A 246 10.22 -12.80 13.78
CA GLY A 246 9.52 -13.20 14.99
C GLY A 246 8.09 -12.66 15.13
N ALA A 247 7.53 -12.01 14.10
CA ALA A 247 6.14 -11.59 14.14
C ALA A 247 5.20 -12.80 14.10
N ASP A 248 4.40 -12.98 15.13
CA ASP A 248 3.35 -14.00 15.26
C ASP A 248 1.94 -13.44 15.09
N THR A 249 1.81 -12.12 15.19
CA THR A 249 0.54 -11.40 15.09
C THR A 249 0.69 -10.23 14.12
N PHE A 250 -0.18 -10.18 13.12
CA PHE A 250 -0.28 -9.12 12.12
C PHE A 250 -1.56 -8.31 12.37
N VAL A 251 -1.42 -6.99 12.51
CA VAL A 251 -2.55 -6.09 12.72
C VAL A 251 -2.66 -5.16 11.53
N GLU A 252 -3.75 -5.28 10.76
CA GLU A 252 -4.08 -4.34 9.69
C GLU A 252 -4.78 -3.14 10.30
N ALA A 253 -4.08 -2.01 10.37
CA ALA A 253 -4.60 -0.75 10.88
C ALA A 253 -5.16 0.08 9.73
N GLY A 254 -6.46 0.42 9.79
CA GLY A 254 -7.11 1.20 8.76
C GLY A 254 -8.36 0.54 8.15
N PRO A 255 -8.91 1.11 7.07
CA PRO A 255 -10.15 0.62 6.47
C PRO A 255 -9.94 -0.68 5.67
N GLY A 256 -10.83 -1.63 5.86
CA GLY A 256 -10.83 -2.91 5.12
C GLY A 256 -10.18 -4.06 5.88
N ASP A 257 -9.92 -5.15 5.13
CA ASP A 257 -9.36 -6.40 5.67
C ASP A 257 -8.54 -7.16 4.60
N VAL A 258 -8.07 -6.45 3.59
CA VAL A 258 -7.37 -7.03 2.43
C VAL A 258 -6.04 -7.64 2.87
N LEU A 259 -5.24 -6.90 3.63
CA LEU A 259 -3.92 -7.37 4.08
C LEU A 259 -4.05 -8.48 5.11
N THR A 260 -5.08 -8.44 5.96
CA THR A 260 -5.44 -9.53 6.88
C THR A 260 -5.71 -10.84 6.12
N LYS A 261 -6.45 -10.77 5.00
CA LYS A 261 -6.72 -11.94 4.16
C LYS A 261 -5.47 -12.43 3.43
N LEU A 262 -4.62 -11.52 2.97
CA LEU A 262 -3.34 -11.87 2.34
C LEU A 262 -2.37 -12.47 3.35
N ALA A 263 -2.23 -11.90 4.54
CA ALA A 263 -1.36 -12.40 5.60
C ALA A 263 -1.69 -13.86 5.96
N LYS A 264 -2.98 -14.22 6.10
CA LYS A 264 -3.41 -15.61 6.33
C LYS A 264 -2.95 -16.61 5.27
N ARG A 265 -2.67 -16.14 4.03
CA ARG A 265 -2.19 -16.98 2.93
C ARG A 265 -0.67 -17.03 2.84
N VAL A 266 0.00 -15.95 3.26
CA VAL A 266 1.47 -15.81 3.16
C VAL A 266 2.16 -16.38 4.39
N VAL A 267 1.61 -16.12 5.58
CA VAL A 267 2.22 -16.48 6.87
C VAL A 267 1.29 -17.41 7.66
N PRO A 268 1.13 -18.66 7.20
CA PRO A 268 0.24 -19.62 7.84
C PRO A 268 0.67 -19.87 9.29
N GLY A 269 -0.30 -19.85 10.20
CA GLY A 269 -0.06 -20.01 11.63
C GLY A 269 0.14 -18.71 12.40
N ALA A 270 0.41 -17.59 11.73
CA ALA A 270 0.37 -16.27 12.35
C ALA A 270 -1.09 -15.80 12.54
N ARG A 271 -1.32 -15.07 13.61
CA ARG A 271 -2.59 -14.38 13.82
C ARG A 271 -2.67 -13.15 12.91
N ALA A 272 -3.80 -12.94 12.25
CA ALA A 272 -4.04 -11.72 11.45
C ALA A 272 -5.40 -11.12 11.81
N VAL A 273 -5.40 -9.83 12.20
CA VAL A 273 -6.55 -9.07 12.70
C VAL A 273 -6.67 -7.75 11.97
N ALA A 274 -7.87 -7.43 11.48
CA ALA A 274 -8.17 -6.12 10.90
C ALA A 274 -8.76 -5.19 11.98
N VAL A 275 -8.26 -3.94 12.03
CA VAL A 275 -8.70 -2.91 12.96
C VAL A 275 -9.13 -1.68 12.17
N GLY A 276 -10.40 -1.69 11.74
CA GLY A 276 -11.01 -0.63 10.95
C GLY A 276 -11.89 0.34 11.74
N SER A 277 -11.91 0.24 13.09
CA SER A 277 -12.72 1.12 13.95
C SER A 277 -12.13 1.23 15.38
N PRO A 278 -12.51 2.27 16.15
CA PRO A 278 -12.13 2.40 17.57
C PRO A 278 -12.60 1.22 18.43
N ASP A 279 -13.76 0.63 18.13
CA ASP A 279 -14.27 -0.53 18.85
C ASP A 279 -13.43 -1.79 18.61
N ALA A 280 -13.00 -2.01 17.35
CA ALA A 280 -12.07 -3.08 17.02
C ALA A 280 -10.71 -2.90 17.73
N ALA A 281 -10.21 -1.65 17.81
CA ALA A 281 -8.99 -1.33 18.53
C ALA A 281 -9.13 -1.59 20.05
N ALA A 282 -10.26 -1.23 20.65
CA ALA A 282 -10.57 -1.49 22.05
C ALA A 282 -10.66 -3.00 22.35
N THR A 283 -11.30 -3.75 21.45
CA THR A 283 -11.42 -5.20 21.55
C THR A 283 -10.05 -5.86 21.53
N LEU A 284 -9.20 -5.50 20.57
CA LEU A 284 -7.85 -6.06 20.47
C LEU A 284 -6.98 -5.71 21.69
N ALA A 285 -7.09 -4.48 22.20
CA ALA A 285 -6.33 -4.03 23.37
C ALA A 285 -6.75 -4.71 24.69
N ALA A 286 -7.99 -5.19 24.78
CA ALA A 286 -8.52 -5.88 25.95
C ALA A 286 -8.15 -7.37 26.00
N GLU A 287 -7.57 -7.93 24.95
CA GLU A 287 -7.17 -9.34 24.93
C GLU A 287 -5.96 -9.61 25.83
N PRO A 288 -5.92 -10.76 26.51
CA PRO A 288 -4.74 -11.16 27.27
C PRO A 288 -3.52 -11.31 26.34
N ARG A 289 -2.41 -10.76 26.77
CA ARG A 289 -1.13 -10.80 26.06
C ARG A 289 -0.34 -12.05 26.42
#